data_55426adfa24636249c7b52ebb432c88f
#
_entry.id   55426adfa24636249c7b52ebb432c88f
#
_cell.length_a   1.000
_cell.length_b   1.000
_cell.length_c   1.000
_cell.angle_alpha   90.00
_cell.angle_beta   90.00
_cell.angle_gamma   90.00
#
_symmetry.space_group_name_H-M   'P 1'
#
loop_
_entity.id
_entity.type
_entity.pdbx_description
1 polymer ?
#
loop_
_entity_poly.entity_id
_entity_poly.type
_entity_poly.pdbx_seq_one_letter_code
_entity_poly.pdbx_strand_id
1 'polypeptide(L)'
;MQASRGKAFINRILSHPHRVLASIFLIGFSLLALALPLLPLDPEGLDVIHSLAKPSLQHFFGTDEVGRDYFARVLYGGRVSLMVGFLSMAMSIGLGVMIGLLSGYFGGVVDFFFMRLVDVLSSIPWMILVMVFG
;
A
#
# COMPACT_ATOMS: atom_id res chain seq x y z
N MET A 1 -21.95 -22.42 14.58
CA MET A 1 -20.51 -22.72 14.72
C MET A 1 -19.58 -21.61 14.17
N GLN A 2 -19.98 -20.80 13.18
CA GLN A 2 -19.16 -19.70 12.62
C GLN A 2 -19.04 -18.46 13.51
N ALA A 3 -20.07 -18.09 14.28
CA ALA A 3 -20.07 -16.93 15.16
C ALA A 3 -19.04 -16.99 16.32
N SER A 4 -18.66 -18.22 16.74
CA SER A 4 -17.67 -18.44 17.80
C SER A 4 -16.22 -18.17 17.32
N ARG A 5 -15.93 -18.43 16.05
CA ARG A 5 -14.59 -18.22 15.49
C ARG A 5 -14.26 -16.74 15.33
N GLY A 6 -15.26 -15.92 14.94
CA GLY A 6 -15.07 -14.46 14.84
C GLY A 6 -14.79 -13.79 16.18
N LYS A 7 -15.52 -14.19 17.22
CA LYS A 7 -15.31 -13.64 18.57
C LYS A 7 -13.94 -14.06 19.15
N ALA A 8 -13.49 -15.28 18.91
CA ALA A 8 -12.18 -15.75 19.34
C ALA A 8 -11.04 -15.01 18.61
N PHE A 9 -11.20 -14.68 17.33
CA PHE A 9 -10.24 -13.89 16.56
C PHE A 9 -10.14 -12.44 17.07
N ILE A 10 -11.28 -11.80 17.29
CA ILE A 10 -11.34 -10.44 17.84
C ILE A 10 -10.73 -10.38 19.24
N ASN A 11 -11.06 -11.34 20.12
CA ASN A 11 -10.47 -11.39 21.45
C ASN A 11 -8.95 -11.64 21.44
N ARG A 12 -8.46 -12.34 20.44
CA ARG A 12 -7.01 -12.60 20.26
C ARG A 12 -6.26 -11.35 19.76
N ILE A 13 -6.92 -10.49 19.00
CA ILE A 13 -6.36 -9.17 18.62
C ILE A 13 -6.38 -8.23 19.82
N LEU A 14 -7.48 -8.17 20.53
CA LEU A 14 -7.68 -7.27 21.68
C LEU A 14 -6.79 -7.62 22.90
N SER A 15 -6.32 -8.86 23.01
CA SER A 15 -5.46 -9.29 24.12
C SER A 15 -4.02 -8.70 24.07
N HIS A 16 -3.64 -8.06 22.93
CA HIS A 16 -2.30 -7.48 22.77
C HIS A 16 -2.41 -6.01 22.35
N PRO A 17 -2.09 -5.04 23.24
CA PRO A 17 -2.30 -3.61 22.98
C PRO A 17 -1.58 -3.10 21.73
N HIS A 18 -0.38 -3.61 21.42
CA HIS A 18 0.36 -3.24 20.21
C HIS A 18 -0.35 -3.64 18.91
N ARG A 19 -1.07 -4.76 18.89
CA ARG A 19 -1.86 -5.20 17.71
C ARG A 19 -3.06 -4.30 17.49
N VAL A 20 -3.71 -3.89 18.57
CA VAL A 20 -4.85 -2.96 18.52
C VAL A 20 -4.38 -1.61 17.98
N LEU A 21 -3.27 -1.09 18.52
CA LEU A 21 -2.69 0.18 18.04
C LEU A 21 -2.31 0.12 16.56
N ALA A 22 -1.63 -0.95 16.13
CA ALA A 22 -1.28 -1.13 14.73
C ALA A 22 -2.52 -1.22 13.81
N SER A 23 -3.57 -1.93 14.25
CA SER A 23 -4.80 -2.04 13.49
C SER A 23 -5.53 -0.70 13.38
N ILE A 24 -5.63 0.05 14.49
CA ILE A 24 -6.23 1.38 14.53
C ILE A 24 -5.46 2.34 13.60
N PHE A 25 -4.13 2.32 13.67
CA PHE A 25 -3.29 3.15 12.82
C PHE A 25 -3.50 2.83 11.33
N LEU A 26 -3.46 1.55 10.95
CA LEU A 26 -3.65 1.14 9.56
C LEU A 26 -5.04 1.47 9.03
N ILE A 27 -6.08 1.19 9.82
CA ILE A 27 -7.46 1.50 9.43
C ILE A 27 -7.66 3.01 9.35
N GLY A 28 -7.21 3.76 10.36
CA GLY A 28 -7.32 5.21 10.40
C GLY A 28 -6.59 5.87 9.23
N PHE A 29 -5.38 5.43 8.94
CA PHE A 29 -4.60 5.95 7.80
C PHE A 29 -5.23 5.59 6.46
N SER A 30 -5.78 4.37 6.32
CA SER A 30 -6.48 3.96 5.09
C SER A 30 -7.76 4.78 4.87
N LEU A 31 -8.54 5.02 5.93
CA LEU A 31 -9.74 5.85 5.85
C LEU A 31 -9.39 7.30 5.52
N LEU A 32 -8.34 7.85 6.13
CA LEU A 32 -7.85 9.19 5.81
C LEU A 32 -7.40 9.28 4.35
N ALA A 33 -6.65 8.30 3.85
CA ALA A 33 -6.21 8.24 2.46
C ALA A 33 -7.39 8.19 1.46
N LEU A 34 -8.47 7.50 1.81
CA LEU A 34 -9.70 7.48 1.01
C LEU A 34 -10.45 8.83 1.06
N ALA A 35 -10.43 9.50 2.21
CA ALA A 35 -11.09 10.79 2.40
C ALA A 35 -10.32 11.98 1.82
N LEU A 36 -9.02 11.83 1.54
CA LEU A 36 -8.17 12.92 1.03
C LEU A 36 -8.73 13.70 -0.18
N PRO A 37 -9.36 13.05 -1.19
CA PRO A 37 -9.94 13.79 -2.32
C PRO A 37 -11.10 14.73 -1.92
N LEU A 38 -11.69 14.53 -0.74
CA LEU A 38 -12.78 15.36 -0.21
C LEU A 38 -12.25 16.53 0.63
N LEU A 39 -10.97 16.52 0.99
CA LEU A 39 -10.34 17.57 1.77
C LEU A 39 -9.76 18.63 0.81
N PRO A 40 -9.90 19.93 1.12
CA PRO A 40 -9.33 21.01 0.33
C PRO A 40 -7.82 21.14 0.58
N LEU A 41 -7.08 20.05 0.43
CA LEU A 41 -5.62 20.00 0.55
C LEU A 41 -5.01 19.95 -0.83
N ASP A 42 -4.15 20.89 -1.14
CA ASP A 42 -3.42 20.93 -2.40
C ASP A 42 -1.95 20.55 -2.16
N PRO A 43 -1.52 19.32 -2.51
CA PRO A 43 -0.15 18.87 -2.32
C PRO A 43 0.84 19.52 -3.32
N GLU A 44 0.34 20.13 -4.40
CA GLU A 44 1.13 20.74 -5.46
C GLU A 44 1.02 22.27 -5.49
N GLY A 45 0.17 22.85 -4.64
CA GLY A 45 -0.02 24.28 -4.51
C GLY A 45 1.30 24.99 -4.20
N LEU A 46 1.67 25.94 -5.06
CA LEU A 46 2.91 26.71 -4.93
C LEU A 46 2.61 28.01 -4.17
N ASP A 47 3.24 28.17 -3.02
CA ASP A 47 3.22 29.44 -2.27
C ASP A 47 4.65 29.91 -1.98
N VAL A 48 5.24 30.55 -2.97
CA VAL A 48 6.63 31.03 -2.91
C VAL A 48 6.85 32.03 -1.77
N ILE A 49 5.80 32.72 -1.34
CA ILE A 49 5.87 33.69 -0.24
C ILE A 49 6.16 32.99 1.09
N HIS A 50 5.61 31.79 1.27
CA HIS A 50 5.80 30.98 2.46
C HIS A 50 6.80 29.82 2.22
N SER A 51 7.79 30.03 1.35
CA SER A 51 8.84 29.02 1.12
C SER A 51 9.67 28.82 2.39
N LEU A 52 10.02 27.56 2.69
CA LEU A 52 10.77 27.14 3.87
C LEU A 52 10.14 27.61 5.21
N ALA A 53 8.83 27.81 5.24
CA ALA A 53 8.12 28.17 6.46
C ALA A 53 8.23 27.05 7.51
N LYS A 54 8.43 27.46 8.76
CA LYS A 54 8.46 26.51 9.90
C LYS A 54 7.08 25.92 10.17
N PRO A 55 7.01 24.75 10.84
CA PRO A 55 5.74 24.19 11.28
C PRO A 55 4.86 25.21 12.01
N SER A 56 3.59 25.29 11.60
CA SER A 56 2.59 26.22 12.12
C SER A 56 1.20 25.60 12.05
N LEU A 57 0.17 26.28 12.56
CA LEU A 57 -1.22 25.83 12.47
C LEU A 57 -1.75 25.83 11.01
N GLN A 58 -1.15 26.62 10.12
CA GLN A 58 -1.48 26.65 8.69
C GLN A 58 -0.72 25.58 7.91
N HIS A 59 0.53 25.31 8.30
CA HIS A 59 1.41 24.32 7.68
C HIS A 59 1.98 23.41 8.77
N PHE A 60 1.27 22.33 9.09
CA PHE A 60 1.62 21.45 10.23
C PHE A 60 3.06 20.93 10.19
N PHE A 61 3.59 20.62 9.02
CA PHE A 61 4.97 20.16 8.83
C PHE A 61 5.86 21.19 8.15
N GLY A 62 5.37 22.44 8.05
CA GLY A 62 6.05 23.49 7.29
C GLY A 62 5.92 23.30 5.79
N THR A 63 6.70 24.10 5.04
CA THR A 63 6.70 24.10 3.57
C THR A 63 8.07 23.78 2.98
N ASP A 64 8.09 23.34 1.73
CA ASP A 64 9.32 23.07 1.00
C ASP A 64 9.92 24.39 0.37
N GLU A 65 10.98 24.21 -0.42
CA GLU A 65 11.69 25.33 -1.08
C GLU A 65 10.81 26.13 -2.03
N VAL A 66 9.70 25.59 -2.51
CA VAL A 66 8.75 26.23 -3.42
C VAL A 66 7.41 26.55 -2.75
N GLY A 67 7.35 26.40 -1.42
CA GLY A 67 6.19 26.73 -0.61
C GLY A 67 5.08 25.67 -0.57
N ARG A 68 5.34 24.43 -1.03
CA ARG A 68 4.34 23.35 -0.96
C ARG A 68 4.23 22.83 0.47
N ASP A 69 3.00 22.53 0.90
CA ASP A 69 2.73 22.00 2.23
C ASP A 69 3.22 20.55 2.38
N TYR A 70 4.20 20.33 3.27
CA TYR A 70 4.72 19.00 3.55
C TYR A 70 3.67 18.05 4.12
N PHE A 71 2.74 18.53 4.94
CA PHE A 71 1.69 17.69 5.50
C PHE A 71 0.75 17.15 4.41
N ALA A 72 0.29 18.02 3.51
CA ALA A 72 -0.50 17.61 2.36
C ALA A 72 0.25 16.59 1.49
N ARG A 73 1.52 16.84 1.20
CA ARG A 73 2.36 15.93 0.39
C ARG A 73 2.57 14.56 1.04
N VAL A 74 2.80 14.50 2.35
CA VAL A 74 2.95 13.23 3.08
C VAL A 74 1.65 12.42 3.03
N LEU A 75 0.51 13.06 3.23
CA LEU A 75 -0.78 12.38 3.16
C LEU A 75 -1.08 11.84 1.75
N TYR A 76 -0.87 12.64 0.72
CA TYR A 76 -1.06 12.22 -0.67
C TYR A 76 -0.06 11.15 -1.10
N GLY A 77 1.21 11.27 -0.71
CA GLY A 77 2.22 10.22 -0.92
C GLY A 77 1.84 8.90 -0.25
N GLY A 78 1.34 8.97 0.99
CA GLY A 78 0.80 7.81 1.70
C GLY A 78 -0.39 7.17 0.99
N ARG A 79 -1.31 7.97 0.46
CA ARG A 79 -2.43 7.48 -0.35
C ARG A 79 -1.95 6.73 -1.59
N VAL A 80 -1.02 7.31 -2.35
CA VAL A 80 -0.44 6.66 -3.54
C VAL A 80 0.23 5.35 -3.15
N SER A 81 1.01 5.31 -2.08
CA SER A 81 1.67 4.10 -1.59
C SER A 81 0.67 3.00 -1.22
N LEU A 82 -0.43 3.35 -0.55
CA LEU A 82 -1.50 2.41 -0.23
C LEU A 82 -2.19 1.89 -1.50
N MET A 83 -2.52 2.76 -2.45
CA MET A 83 -3.15 2.35 -3.71
C MET A 83 -2.26 1.39 -4.50
N VAL A 84 -0.97 1.70 -4.62
CA VAL A 84 0.00 0.83 -5.28
C VAL A 84 0.12 -0.50 -4.55
N GLY A 85 0.21 -0.49 -3.21
CA GLY A 85 0.28 -1.70 -2.39
C GLY A 85 -0.95 -2.60 -2.55
N PHE A 86 -2.15 -2.03 -2.44
CA PHE A 86 -3.40 -2.79 -2.63
C PHE A 86 -3.55 -3.34 -4.05
N LEU A 87 -3.22 -2.52 -5.07
CA LEU A 87 -3.32 -2.93 -6.46
C LEU A 87 -2.35 -4.06 -6.78
N SER A 88 -1.10 -3.94 -6.34
CA SER A 88 -0.07 -4.98 -6.48
C SER A 88 -0.47 -6.27 -5.79
N MET A 89 -1.02 -6.18 -4.57
CA MET A 89 -1.51 -7.34 -3.83
C MET A 89 -2.67 -8.02 -4.57
N ALA A 90 -3.65 -7.24 -5.04
CA ALA A 90 -4.80 -7.78 -5.77
C ALA A 90 -4.37 -8.48 -7.07
N MET A 91 -3.45 -7.88 -7.82
CA MET A 91 -2.89 -8.50 -9.03
C MET A 91 -2.11 -9.78 -8.70
N SER A 92 -1.25 -9.75 -7.69
CA SER A 92 -0.46 -10.92 -7.29
C SER A 92 -1.32 -12.09 -6.82
N ILE A 93 -2.35 -11.81 -6.00
CA ILE A 93 -3.29 -12.84 -5.55
C ILE A 93 -4.12 -13.34 -6.73
N GLY A 94 -4.66 -12.43 -7.55
CA GLY A 94 -5.49 -12.80 -8.70
C GLY A 94 -4.74 -13.70 -9.67
N LEU A 95 -3.55 -13.29 -10.11
CA LEU A 95 -2.72 -14.08 -11.02
C LEU A 95 -2.20 -15.36 -10.36
N GLY A 96 -1.72 -15.29 -9.14
CA GLY A 96 -1.17 -16.44 -8.41
C GLY A 96 -2.22 -17.51 -8.17
N VAL A 97 -3.43 -17.13 -7.72
CA VAL A 97 -4.54 -18.06 -7.53
C VAL A 97 -4.99 -18.68 -8.86
N MET A 98 -5.12 -17.86 -9.92
CA MET A 98 -5.54 -18.34 -11.22
C MET A 98 -4.53 -19.35 -11.79
N ILE A 99 -3.24 -19.02 -11.78
CA ILE A 99 -2.18 -19.93 -12.23
C ILE A 99 -2.13 -21.19 -11.36
N GLY A 100 -2.17 -21.02 -10.03
CA GLY A 100 -2.13 -22.17 -9.10
C GLY A 100 -3.32 -23.10 -9.25
N LEU A 101 -4.54 -22.58 -9.49
CA LEU A 101 -5.72 -23.40 -9.72
C LEU A 101 -5.64 -24.14 -11.06
N LEU A 102 -5.22 -23.48 -12.14
CA LEU A 102 -5.07 -24.10 -13.46
C LEU A 102 -4.01 -25.20 -13.41
N SER A 103 -2.85 -24.89 -12.81
CA SER A 103 -1.74 -25.82 -12.64
C SER A 103 -2.15 -27.02 -11.79
N GLY A 104 -2.79 -26.80 -10.65
CA GLY A 104 -3.24 -27.85 -9.75
C GLY A 104 -4.40 -28.71 -10.29
N TYR A 105 -5.31 -28.09 -11.08
CA TYR A 105 -6.45 -28.82 -11.65
C TYR A 105 -6.07 -29.69 -12.84
N PHE A 106 -5.32 -29.15 -13.80
CA PHE A 106 -4.95 -29.88 -15.02
C PHE A 106 -3.69 -30.73 -14.83
N GLY A 107 -2.77 -30.35 -13.95
CA GLY A 107 -1.52 -31.05 -13.70
C GLY A 107 -0.64 -31.22 -14.96
N GLY A 108 0.28 -32.19 -14.89
CA GLY A 108 1.06 -32.67 -16.05
C GLY A 108 1.74 -31.54 -16.86
N VAL A 109 1.41 -31.45 -18.14
CA VAL A 109 2.03 -30.48 -19.07
C VAL A 109 1.69 -29.03 -18.71
N VAL A 110 0.48 -28.77 -18.22
CA VAL A 110 0.04 -27.43 -17.82
C VAL A 110 0.83 -26.94 -16.61
N ASP A 111 0.96 -27.79 -15.60
CA ASP A 111 1.76 -27.50 -14.42
C ASP A 111 3.24 -27.29 -14.77
N PHE A 112 3.80 -28.19 -15.58
CA PHE A 112 5.18 -28.05 -16.06
C PHE A 112 5.42 -26.72 -16.79
N PHE A 113 4.51 -26.29 -17.65
CA PHE A 113 4.62 -25.04 -18.38
C PHE A 113 4.61 -23.83 -17.45
N PHE A 114 3.63 -23.74 -16.55
CA PHE A 114 3.55 -22.62 -15.62
C PHE A 114 4.71 -22.58 -14.64
N MET A 115 5.16 -23.74 -14.12
CA MET A 115 6.33 -23.78 -13.25
C MET A 115 7.60 -23.33 -13.98
N ARG A 116 7.80 -23.74 -15.22
CA ARG A 116 8.95 -23.27 -16.04
C ARG A 116 8.89 -21.78 -16.29
N LEU A 117 7.71 -21.24 -16.55
CA LEU A 117 7.54 -19.78 -16.72
C LEU A 117 7.92 -19.02 -15.44
N VAL A 118 7.45 -19.49 -14.29
CA VAL A 118 7.79 -18.92 -12.98
C VAL A 118 9.29 -19.02 -12.70
N ASP A 119 9.92 -20.16 -12.98
CA ASP A 119 11.36 -20.36 -12.80
C ASP A 119 12.17 -19.36 -13.63
N VAL A 120 11.81 -19.19 -14.90
CA VAL A 120 12.48 -18.24 -15.81
C VAL A 120 12.32 -16.80 -15.31
N LEU A 121 11.11 -16.39 -14.93
CA LEU A 121 10.87 -15.03 -14.41
C LEU A 121 11.60 -14.79 -13.08
N SER A 122 11.65 -15.81 -12.21
CA SER A 122 12.32 -15.73 -10.90
C SER A 122 13.86 -15.78 -11.03
N SER A 123 14.39 -16.29 -12.13
CA SER A 123 15.85 -16.34 -12.37
C SER A 123 16.45 -14.99 -12.74
N ILE A 124 15.62 -14.02 -13.14
CA ILE A 124 16.07 -12.67 -13.46
C ILE A 124 16.27 -11.88 -12.18
N PRO A 125 17.49 -11.40 -11.87
CA PRO A 125 17.71 -10.57 -10.68
C PRO A 125 16.88 -9.29 -10.73
N TRP A 126 15.93 -9.16 -9.81
CA TRP A 126 15.02 -8.02 -9.73
C TRP A 126 15.74 -6.66 -9.77
N MET A 127 16.90 -6.56 -9.09
CA MET A 127 17.69 -5.33 -9.06
C MET A 127 18.17 -4.89 -10.46
N ILE A 128 18.48 -5.84 -11.35
CA ILE A 128 18.91 -5.52 -12.72
C ILE A 128 17.73 -4.96 -13.52
N LEU A 129 16.53 -5.52 -13.35
CA LEU A 129 15.32 -5.00 -14.00
C LEU A 129 15.02 -3.57 -13.58
N VAL A 130 15.08 -3.29 -12.29
CA VAL A 130 14.86 -1.92 -11.77
C VAL A 130 15.92 -0.95 -12.26
N MET A 131 17.19 -1.39 -12.39
CA MET A 131 18.27 -0.52 -12.84
C MET A 131 18.21 -0.21 -14.34
N VAL A 132 17.62 -1.10 -15.15
CA VAL A 132 17.52 -0.93 -16.62
C VAL A 132 16.26 -0.19 -17.03
N PHE A 133 15.15 -0.36 -16.31
CA PHE A 133 13.81 0.15 -16.66
C PHE A 133 13.26 1.19 -15.68
N GLY A 134 13.96 1.50 -14.57
CA GLY A 134 13.55 2.46 -13.52
C GLY A 134 13.99 3.91 -13.74
#